data_b197ca00c036b70161feb7cf39a0c95a
#
_entry.id   b197ca00c036b70161feb7cf39a0c95a
#
_cell.length_a   1.000
_cell.length_b   1.000
_cell.length_c   1.000
_cell.angle_alpha   90.00
_cell.angle_beta   90.00
_cell.angle_gamma   90.00
#
_symmetry.space_group_name_H-M   'P 1'
#
loop_
_entity.id
_entity.type
_entity.pdbx_description
1 polymer ?
#
loop_
_entity_poly.entity_id
_entity_poly.type
_entity_poly.pdbx_seq_one_letter_code
_entity_poly.pdbx_strand_id
1 'polypeptide(L)'
;MINKTLNFTGLIFIILLFLYTSINYNSLPEKVPVHFDLYSNPDAWGYKKEIFILPIIILALWIFMYLLFKYYVKFENFKSTFENKTISKDAINFNRRFITILNFELSTLLSFMGIKDVYNATGGNIDIGIFQFVIILVVIFSTIILHLYKCYKHKYF
;
A
#
# COMPACT_ATOMS: atom_id res chain seq x y z
N MET A 1 -12.75 10.16 12.71
CA MET A 1 -12.10 11.19 11.86
C MET A 1 -10.81 10.66 11.24
N ILE A 2 -9.84 10.21 12.02
CA ILE A 2 -8.51 9.72 11.57
C ILE A 2 -8.57 8.68 10.43
N ASN A 3 -9.42 7.67 10.52
CA ASN A 3 -9.49 6.62 9.49
C ASN A 3 -9.88 7.16 8.10
N LYS A 4 -10.78 8.15 8.04
CA LYS A 4 -11.15 8.77 6.75
C LYS A 4 -9.99 9.60 6.19
N THR A 5 -9.32 10.35 7.04
CA THR A 5 -8.16 11.17 6.64
C THR A 5 -7.04 10.31 6.07
N LEU A 6 -6.61 9.24 6.78
CA LEU A 6 -5.54 8.35 6.30
C LEU A 6 -5.89 7.68 4.96
N ASN A 7 -7.10 7.13 4.82
CA ASN A 7 -7.52 6.55 3.54
C ASN A 7 -7.51 7.58 2.40
N PHE A 8 -7.99 8.80 2.67
CA PHE A 8 -7.99 9.87 1.67
C PHE A 8 -6.56 10.31 1.31
N THR A 9 -5.68 10.44 2.29
CA THR A 9 -4.27 10.79 2.05
C THR A 9 -3.55 9.71 1.22
N GLY A 10 -3.79 8.42 1.52
CA GLY A 10 -3.25 7.33 0.71
C GLY A 10 -3.71 7.41 -0.76
N LEU A 11 -4.99 7.74 -0.99
CA LEU A 11 -5.51 7.93 -2.35
C LEU A 11 -4.84 9.13 -3.06
N ILE A 12 -4.56 10.21 -2.34
CA ILE A 12 -3.85 11.37 -2.92
C ILE A 12 -2.48 10.95 -3.45
N PHE A 13 -1.70 10.15 -2.70
CA PHE A 13 -0.40 9.67 -3.18
C PHE A 13 -0.50 8.83 -4.45
N ILE A 14 -1.53 8.00 -4.57
CA ILE A 14 -1.79 7.22 -5.79
C ILE A 14 -2.11 8.15 -6.97
N ILE A 15 -2.96 9.14 -6.76
CA ILE A 15 -3.31 10.15 -7.78
C ILE A 15 -2.04 10.92 -8.22
N LEU A 16 -1.21 11.33 -7.27
CA LEU A 16 0.06 12.01 -7.57
C LEU A 16 0.99 11.11 -8.40
N LEU A 17 1.08 9.82 -8.10
CA LEU A 17 1.85 8.87 -8.92
C LEU A 17 1.29 8.79 -10.34
N PHE A 18 -0.03 8.63 -10.52
CA PHE A 18 -0.66 8.62 -11.85
C PHE A 18 -0.39 9.91 -12.63
N LEU A 19 -0.53 11.06 -12.00
CA LEU A 19 -0.27 12.36 -12.62
C LEU A 19 1.20 12.48 -13.03
N TYR A 20 2.11 12.14 -12.11
CA TYR A 20 3.56 12.19 -12.38
C TYR A 20 3.95 11.28 -13.54
N THR A 21 3.45 10.04 -13.56
CA THR A 21 3.67 9.09 -14.66
C THR A 21 3.12 9.62 -15.98
N SER A 22 1.90 10.19 -15.97
CA SER A 22 1.27 10.72 -17.18
C SER A 22 2.00 11.93 -17.75
N ILE A 23 2.44 12.86 -16.90
CA ILE A 23 3.19 14.07 -17.32
C ILE A 23 4.53 13.66 -17.96
N ASN A 24 5.19 12.65 -17.40
CA ASN A 24 6.51 12.22 -17.88
C ASN A 24 6.44 11.16 -19.00
N TYR A 25 5.24 10.69 -19.37
CA TYR A 25 5.07 9.59 -20.31
C TYR A 25 5.76 9.81 -21.67
N ASN A 26 5.69 11.02 -22.21
CA ASN A 26 6.31 11.36 -23.49
C ASN A 26 7.84 11.41 -23.42
N SER A 27 8.40 11.61 -22.25
CA SER A 27 9.86 11.64 -22.01
C SER A 27 10.43 10.24 -21.74
N LEU A 28 9.57 9.21 -21.59
CA LEU A 28 10.01 7.84 -21.38
C LEU A 28 10.57 7.23 -22.66
N PRO A 29 11.65 6.43 -22.58
CA PRO A 29 12.12 5.62 -23.69
C PRO A 29 11.06 4.55 -24.07
N GLU A 30 11.15 4.00 -25.29
CA GLU A 30 10.22 2.97 -25.77
C GLU A 30 10.22 1.70 -24.88
N LYS A 31 11.37 1.41 -24.25
CA LYS A 31 11.50 0.34 -23.26
C LYS A 31 11.87 0.91 -21.91
N VAL A 32 11.15 0.50 -20.88
CA VAL A 32 11.35 0.89 -19.48
C VAL A 32 11.63 -0.34 -18.63
N PRO A 33 12.36 -0.21 -17.52
CA PRO A 33 12.47 -1.29 -16.54
C PRO A 33 11.08 -1.64 -15.97
N VAL A 34 10.75 -2.92 -15.95
CA VAL A 34 9.47 -3.43 -15.39
C VAL A 34 9.69 -4.39 -14.23
N HIS A 35 10.92 -4.85 -14.03
CA HIS A 35 11.33 -5.65 -12.91
C HIS A 35 12.74 -5.26 -12.47
N PHE A 36 13.01 -5.40 -11.17
CA PHE A 36 14.30 -5.06 -10.57
C PHE A 36 14.73 -6.21 -9.65
N ASP A 37 16.01 -6.51 -9.62
CA ASP A 37 16.60 -7.43 -8.67
C ASP A 37 16.61 -6.85 -7.25
N LEU A 38 17.07 -7.64 -6.28
CA LEU A 38 17.18 -7.20 -4.87
C LEU A 38 18.13 -6.01 -4.67
N TYR A 39 19.02 -5.75 -5.61
CA TYR A 39 19.95 -4.63 -5.58
C TYR A 39 19.44 -3.41 -6.35
N SER A 40 18.17 -3.43 -6.79
CA SER A 40 17.53 -2.39 -7.60
C SER A 40 18.13 -2.25 -9.01
N ASN A 41 18.85 -3.25 -9.53
CA ASN A 41 19.25 -3.27 -10.93
C ASN A 41 18.09 -3.77 -11.78
N PRO A 42 17.78 -3.12 -12.93
CA PRO A 42 16.78 -3.61 -13.85
C PRO A 42 17.20 -4.97 -14.42
N ASP A 43 16.35 -5.99 -14.26
CA ASP A 43 16.57 -7.34 -14.81
C ASP A 43 15.50 -7.78 -15.82
N ALA A 44 14.42 -6.98 -15.98
CA ALA A 44 13.47 -7.12 -17.07
C ALA A 44 13.02 -5.77 -17.62
N TRP A 45 12.78 -5.72 -18.94
CA TRP A 45 12.40 -4.53 -19.68
C TRP A 45 11.10 -4.77 -20.44
N GLY A 46 10.18 -3.81 -20.37
CA GLY A 46 8.89 -3.84 -21.05
C GLY A 46 8.66 -2.60 -21.88
N TYR A 47 7.51 -2.52 -22.57
CA TYR A 47 7.12 -1.31 -23.29
C TYR A 47 6.77 -0.18 -22.32
N LYS A 48 6.99 1.08 -22.72
CA LYS A 48 6.73 2.27 -21.86
C LYS A 48 5.32 2.33 -21.28
N LYS A 49 4.31 1.76 -21.96
CA LYS A 49 2.95 1.68 -21.42
C LYS A 49 2.84 0.83 -20.14
N GLU A 50 3.77 -0.10 -19.94
CA GLU A 50 3.78 -0.99 -18.78
C GLU A 50 4.17 -0.27 -17.48
N ILE A 51 4.71 0.94 -17.57
CA ILE A 51 4.98 1.80 -16.41
C ILE A 51 3.71 2.08 -15.58
N PHE A 52 2.51 1.99 -16.19
CA PHE A 52 1.23 2.16 -15.50
C PHE A 52 0.79 0.92 -14.70
N ILE A 53 1.44 -0.24 -14.87
CA ILE A 53 1.06 -1.47 -14.17
C ILE A 53 1.15 -1.27 -12.65
N LEU A 54 2.25 -0.70 -12.16
CA LEU A 54 2.43 -0.45 -10.72
C LEU A 54 1.38 0.50 -10.15
N PRO A 55 1.11 1.70 -10.70
CA PRO A 55 0.01 2.55 -10.26
C PRO A 55 -1.36 1.85 -10.23
N ILE A 56 -1.65 1.01 -11.24
CA ILE A 56 -2.92 0.25 -11.30
C ILE A 56 -2.99 -0.78 -10.18
N ILE A 57 -1.90 -1.52 -9.92
CA ILE A 57 -1.84 -2.50 -8.84
C ILE A 57 -2.03 -1.81 -7.49
N ILE A 58 -1.37 -0.66 -7.24
CA ILE A 58 -1.49 0.08 -5.99
C ILE A 58 -2.94 0.56 -5.80
N LEU A 59 -3.57 1.06 -6.84
CA LEU A 59 -4.98 1.48 -6.80
C LEU A 59 -5.91 0.30 -6.49
N ALA A 60 -5.70 -0.85 -7.12
CA ALA A 60 -6.48 -2.06 -6.86
C ALA A 60 -6.33 -2.54 -5.41
N LEU A 61 -5.11 -2.54 -4.88
CA LEU A 61 -4.83 -2.85 -3.47
C LEU A 61 -5.51 -1.85 -2.53
N TRP A 62 -5.44 -0.56 -2.84
CA TRP A 62 -6.10 0.47 -2.03
C TRP A 62 -7.61 0.27 -2.00
N ILE A 63 -8.24 0.00 -3.15
CA ILE A 63 -9.68 -0.30 -3.24
C ILE A 63 -10.02 -1.53 -2.40
N PHE A 64 -9.26 -2.60 -2.53
CA PHE A 64 -9.46 -3.84 -1.78
C PHE A 64 -9.41 -3.59 -0.26
N MET A 65 -8.36 -2.92 0.22
CA MET A 65 -8.20 -2.60 1.64
C MET A 65 -9.28 -1.63 2.15
N TYR A 66 -9.71 -0.68 1.30
CA TYR A 66 -10.82 0.21 1.62
C TYR A 66 -12.15 -0.54 1.74
N LEU A 67 -12.40 -1.52 0.88
CA LEU A 67 -13.60 -2.37 0.97
C LEU A 67 -13.55 -3.25 2.22
N LEU A 68 -12.40 -3.83 2.56
CA LEU A 68 -12.22 -4.53 3.83
C LEU A 68 -12.57 -3.63 5.02
N PHE A 69 -12.02 -2.43 5.07
CA PHE A 69 -12.34 -1.45 6.11
C PHE A 69 -13.84 -1.12 6.16
N LYS A 70 -14.47 -0.90 5.01
CA LYS A 70 -15.89 -0.52 4.90
C LYS A 70 -16.82 -1.63 5.37
N TYR A 71 -16.54 -2.87 5.00
CA TYR A 71 -17.40 -4.01 5.28
C TYR A 71 -17.00 -4.81 6.52
N TYR A 72 -15.90 -4.47 7.17
CA TYR A 72 -15.38 -5.18 8.35
C TYR A 72 -16.44 -5.39 9.43
N VAL A 73 -17.23 -4.37 9.76
CA VAL A 73 -18.28 -4.46 10.79
C VAL A 73 -19.36 -5.47 10.43
N LYS A 74 -19.74 -5.52 9.14
CA LYS A 74 -20.75 -6.50 8.67
C LYS A 74 -20.22 -7.92 8.77
N PHE A 75 -18.95 -8.11 8.41
CA PHE A 75 -18.29 -9.41 8.48
C PHE A 75 -18.18 -9.90 9.93
N GLU A 76 -17.75 -9.06 10.86
CA GLU A 76 -17.64 -9.41 12.27
C GLU A 76 -19.00 -9.69 12.92
N ASN A 77 -20.03 -8.92 12.60
CA ASN A 77 -21.39 -9.18 13.07
C ASN A 77 -21.94 -10.52 12.54
N PHE A 78 -21.68 -10.85 11.28
CA PHE A 78 -22.02 -12.13 10.70
C PHE A 78 -21.32 -13.28 11.43
N LYS A 79 -20.01 -13.17 11.60
CA LYS A 79 -19.19 -14.17 12.32
C LYS A 79 -19.68 -14.37 13.75
N SER A 80 -19.94 -13.30 14.48
CA SER A 80 -20.41 -13.37 15.88
C SER A 80 -21.74 -14.09 16.04
N THR A 81 -22.62 -14.00 15.02
CA THR A 81 -23.90 -14.71 15.02
C THR A 81 -23.70 -16.24 14.93
N PHE A 82 -22.71 -16.70 14.14
CA PHE A 82 -22.40 -18.12 14.01
C PHE A 82 -21.65 -18.69 15.21
N GLU A 83 -20.74 -17.91 15.79
CA GLU A 83 -19.89 -18.36 16.90
C GLU A 83 -20.52 -18.14 18.29
N ASN A 84 -21.72 -17.54 18.38
CA ASN A 84 -22.37 -17.12 19.63
C ASN A 84 -21.43 -16.30 20.55
N LYS A 85 -20.50 -15.54 19.93
CA LYS A 85 -19.50 -14.74 20.62
C LYS A 85 -19.72 -13.27 20.34
N THR A 86 -19.89 -12.46 21.39
CA THR A 86 -19.99 -10.99 21.24
C THR A 86 -18.61 -10.39 21.11
N ILE A 87 -18.38 -9.67 20.00
CA ILE A 87 -17.13 -8.93 19.77
C ILE A 87 -17.31 -7.50 20.29
N SER A 88 -16.37 -7.02 21.07
CA SER A 88 -16.44 -5.65 21.62
C SER A 88 -16.32 -4.61 20.51
N LYS A 89 -17.05 -3.49 20.67
CA LYS A 89 -16.94 -2.34 19.74
C LYS A 89 -15.50 -1.80 19.66
N ASP A 90 -14.75 -1.90 20.74
CA ASP A 90 -13.36 -1.44 20.81
C ASP A 90 -12.45 -2.34 19.97
N ALA A 91 -12.63 -3.66 19.99
CA ALA A 91 -11.91 -4.59 19.14
C ALA A 91 -12.21 -4.33 17.65
N ILE A 92 -13.48 -4.12 17.30
CA ILE A 92 -13.88 -3.76 15.93
C ILE A 92 -13.20 -2.47 15.47
N ASN A 93 -13.24 -1.42 16.28
CA ASN A 93 -12.64 -0.13 15.93
C ASN A 93 -11.12 -0.22 15.85
N PHE A 94 -10.49 -1.00 16.71
CA PHE A 94 -9.06 -1.24 16.72
C PHE A 94 -8.59 -1.95 15.45
N ASN A 95 -9.28 -3.02 15.04
CA ASN A 95 -8.97 -3.77 13.81
C ASN A 95 -9.23 -2.92 12.55
N ARG A 96 -10.31 -2.15 12.50
CA ARG A 96 -10.56 -1.20 11.40
C ARG A 96 -9.48 -0.14 11.28
N ARG A 97 -8.95 0.35 12.41
CA ARG A 97 -7.83 1.30 12.41
C ARG A 97 -6.56 0.67 11.86
N PHE A 98 -6.28 -0.57 12.20
CA PHE A 98 -5.16 -1.33 11.67
C PHE A 98 -5.23 -1.47 10.14
N ILE A 99 -6.39 -1.90 9.60
CA ILE A 99 -6.62 -1.98 8.14
C ILE A 99 -6.34 -0.63 7.48
N THR A 100 -6.79 0.46 8.11
CA THR A 100 -6.59 1.82 7.57
C THR A 100 -5.12 2.24 7.56
N ILE A 101 -4.37 1.93 8.62
CA ILE A 101 -2.95 2.24 8.72
C ILE A 101 -2.17 1.45 7.65
N LEU A 102 -2.40 0.15 7.52
CA LEU A 102 -1.78 -0.66 6.48
C LEU A 102 -2.10 -0.15 5.07
N ASN A 103 -3.36 0.23 4.82
CA ASN A 103 -3.74 0.79 3.52
C ASN A 103 -2.97 2.09 3.21
N PHE A 104 -2.84 2.96 4.20
CA PHE A 104 -2.08 4.20 4.07
C PHE A 104 -0.59 3.95 3.84
N GLU A 105 0.03 3.07 4.63
CA GLU A 105 1.44 2.70 4.51
C GLU A 105 1.75 2.12 3.13
N LEU A 106 0.99 1.10 2.70
CA LEU A 106 1.16 0.48 1.38
C LEU A 106 1.01 1.50 0.26
N SER A 107 -0.07 2.29 0.27
CA SER A 107 -0.34 3.29 -0.76
C SER A 107 0.78 4.32 -0.85
N THR A 108 1.26 4.81 0.29
CA THR A 108 2.29 5.86 0.34
C THR A 108 3.65 5.33 -0.09
N LEU A 109 4.10 4.22 0.53
CA LEU A 109 5.43 3.66 0.28
C LEU A 109 5.58 3.17 -1.17
N LEU A 110 4.58 2.46 -1.70
CA LEU A 110 4.61 2.00 -3.08
C LEU A 110 4.46 3.14 -4.09
N SER A 111 3.72 4.21 -3.75
CA SER A 111 3.65 5.40 -4.62
C SER A 111 4.98 6.13 -4.70
N PHE A 112 5.72 6.27 -3.60
CA PHE A 112 7.08 6.82 -3.62
C PHE A 112 8.04 5.95 -4.44
N MET A 113 7.94 4.62 -4.32
CA MET A 113 8.71 3.70 -5.15
C MET A 113 8.40 3.91 -6.63
N GLY A 114 7.12 3.98 -7.02
CA GLY A 114 6.72 4.21 -8.41
C GLY A 114 7.17 5.57 -8.95
N ILE A 115 7.12 6.63 -8.15
CA ILE A 115 7.63 7.97 -8.55
C ILE A 115 9.14 7.89 -8.83
N LYS A 116 9.91 7.22 -7.96
CA LYS A 116 11.34 6.99 -8.16
C LYS A 116 11.62 6.22 -9.47
N ASP A 117 10.83 5.15 -9.72
CA ASP A 117 11.02 4.33 -10.91
C ASP A 117 10.74 5.10 -12.20
N VAL A 118 9.69 5.93 -12.24
CA VAL A 118 9.41 6.86 -13.35
C VAL A 118 10.53 7.87 -13.51
N TYR A 119 11.01 8.48 -12.41
CA TYR A 119 12.12 9.44 -12.44
C TYR A 119 13.39 8.80 -13.03
N ASN A 120 13.75 7.60 -12.60
CA ASN A 120 14.92 6.89 -13.12
C ASN A 120 14.74 6.50 -14.61
N ALA A 121 13.53 6.10 -15.01
CA ALA A 121 13.22 5.79 -16.40
C ALA A 121 13.32 7.01 -17.34
N THR A 122 13.18 8.24 -16.82
CA THR A 122 13.37 9.49 -17.58
C THR A 122 14.81 10.01 -17.56
N GLY A 123 15.78 9.22 -17.07
CA GLY A 123 17.20 9.59 -17.04
C GLY A 123 17.68 10.12 -15.69
N GLY A 124 16.83 10.10 -14.67
CA GLY A 124 17.24 10.36 -13.30
C GLY A 124 18.09 9.22 -12.72
N ASN A 125 18.73 9.48 -11.60
CA ASN A 125 19.56 8.47 -10.92
C ASN A 125 19.35 8.58 -9.40
N ILE A 126 18.25 7.97 -8.91
CA ILE A 126 18.03 7.74 -7.48
C ILE A 126 18.23 6.25 -7.24
N ASP A 127 19.39 5.89 -6.70
CA ASP A 127 19.68 4.53 -6.27
C ASP A 127 19.56 4.43 -4.75
N ILE A 128 18.52 3.73 -4.29
CA ILE A 128 18.31 3.40 -2.88
C ILE A 128 18.68 1.93 -2.64
N GLY A 129 18.93 1.18 -3.71
CA GLY A 129 19.28 -0.24 -3.66
C GLY A 129 18.24 -1.06 -2.89
N ILE A 130 18.73 -2.07 -2.17
CA ILE A 130 17.89 -2.95 -1.34
C ILE A 130 17.14 -2.21 -0.23
N PHE A 131 17.62 -1.03 0.20
CA PHE A 131 17.04 -0.31 1.33
C PHE A 131 15.58 0.09 1.11
N GLN A 132 15.12 0.33 -0.12
CA GLN A 132 13.71 0.62 -0.38
C GLN A 132 12.80 -0.54 0.04
N PHE A 133 13.18 -1.78 -0.28
CA PHE A 133 12.43 -2.98 0.11
C PHE A 133 12.49 -3.22 1.62
N VAL A 134 13.69 -3.04 2.20
CA VAL A 134 13.89 -3.19 3.65
C VAL A 134 13.03 -2.20 4.42
N ILE A 135 12.98 -0.93 4.02
CA ILE A 135 12.14 0.09 4.67
C ILE A 135 10.66 -0.30 4.60
N ILE A 136 10.18 -0.70 3.42
CA ILE A 136 8.77 -1.12 3.24
C ILE A 136 8.45 -2.30 4.17
N LEU A 137 9.30 -3.33 4.18
CA LEU A 137 9.11 -4.50 5.03
C LEU A 137 9.16 -4.14 6.52
N VAL A 138 10.14 -3.35 6.97
CA VAL A 138 10.27 -2.94 8.37
C VAL A 138 9.03 -2.16 8.83
N VAL A 139 8.54 -1.21 8.03
CA VAL A 139 7.36 -0.43 8.39
C VAL A 139 6.13 -1.34 8.51
N ILE A 140 5.86 -2.17 7.49
CA ILE A 140 4.67 -3.04 7.47
C ILE A 140 4.74 -4.08 8.59
N PHE A 141 5.88 -4.78 8.76
CA PHE A 141 6.02 -5.79 9.82
C PHE A 141 5.96 -5.17 11.22
N SER A 142 6.52 -3.97 11.42
CA SER A 142 6.39 -3.26 12.70
C SER A 142 4.94 -2.97 13.04
N THR A 143 4.15 -2.51 12.06
CA THR A 143 2.72 -2.24 12.25
C THR A 143 1.96 -3.53 12.56
N ILE A 144 2.25 -4.64 11.88
CA ILE A 144 1.64 -5.95 12.14
C ILE A 144 1.99 -6.44 13.56
N ILE A 145 3.27 -6.43 13.93
CA ILE A 145 3.74 -6.88 15.24
C ILE A 145 3.11 -6.07 16.36
N LEU A 146 3.09 -4.73 16.23
CA LEU A 146 2.46 -3.85 17.22
C LEU A 146 0.95 -4.10 17.33
N HIS A 147 0.28 -4.39 16.22
CA HIS A 147 -1.14 -4.75 16.22
C HIS A 147 -1.37 -6.06 16.96
N LEU A 148 -0.63 -7.13 16.63
CA LEU A 148 -0.75 -8.45 17.26
C LEU A 148 -0.44 -8.38 18.76
N TYR A 149 0.61 -7.66 19.16
CA TYR A 149 0.96 -7.44 20.56
C TYR A 149 -0.20 -6.77 21.34
N LYS A 150 -0.81 -5.73 20.76
CA LYS A 150 -1.96 -5.07 21.38
C LYS A 150 -3.20 -5.95 21.44
N CYS A 151 -3.47 -6.74 20.37
CA CYS A 151 -4.55 -7.73 20.38
C CYS A 151 -4.37 -8.73 21.51
N TYR A 152 -3.17 -9.27 21.68
CA TYR A 152 -2.84 -10.19 22.77
C TYR A 152 -3.03 -9.55 24.15
N LYS A 153 -2.47 -8.34 24.35
CA LYS A 153 -2.55 -7.61 25.62
C LYS A 153 -3.99 -7.27 26.05
N HIS A 154 -4.84 -6.88 25.10
CA HIS A 154 -6.22 -6.45 25.36
C HIS A 154 -7.26 -7.54 25.12
N LYS A 155 -6.84 -8.76 24.78
CA LYS A 155 -7.71 -9.92 24.48
C LYS A 155 -8.77 -9.60 23.41
N TYR A 156 -8.36 -8.99 22.33
CA TYR A 156 -9.21 -8.63 21.18
C TYR A 156 -9.40 -9.77 20.16
N PHE A 157 -9.13 -11.00 20.57
CA PHE A 157 -9.36 -12.21 19.77
C PHE A 157 -10.71 -12.84 20.07
#